data_a54861810fc494ce0bc88148cd7d58d8
#
_entry.id   a54861810fc494ce0bc88148cd7d58d8
#
_cell.length_a   1.000
_cell.length_b   1.000
_cell.length_c   1.000
_cell.angle_alpha   90.00
_cell.angle_beta   90.00
_cell.angle_gamma   90.00
#
_symmetry.space_group_name_H-M   'P 1'
#
loop_
_entity.id
_entity.type
_entity.pdbx_description
1 polymer ?
#
loop_
_entity_poly.entity_id
_entity_poly.type
_entity_poly.pdbx_seq_one_letter_code
_entity_poly.pdbx_strand_id
1 'polypeptide(L)'
;MKDTHDQPRSDRPRPPLPSHDVPSDEGFDATLNGEARPLRILLACNYDPANAATVCDHINAFARYSRHEVRVLSRVGEIFDGVKLETFDAVVIHYSLFLAIEAFVGPRSRRALAAFRGAKAVFIQDEYRFVNATLDALEACGVDLVFTCLGPTEAERIYGKAGKLRTQQVLTGYVPQWLTQYPPVPLAARRTMVGYRGRTYPAWHGEQGREKIRIGKLFKRDAKRFGISTDIAWSERSRLYGRDWVKFIRDCQAVLAVESGASVFDFDGAVAARTESFAALIERPHPIPALARKPSYEMLRDRFFAGQEDQIDIAQISPRVFEAIALRTLIIAYPGRYSGVLEPWRHYVPLDKDHGNMAQVAAVLRDPERVAEIITNAYAEIALNPAYGYGAMIEVFDQRITESAAGRPRAVTNDRVDAKFRKAFPFTAIDNPHEMRPPSLAWRLARAAVRRAGLEGLARRLLRR
;
A
#
# COMPACT_ATOMS: atom_id res chain seq x y z
N MET A 1 15.09 -44.95 -7.32
CA MET A 1 13.77 -45.35 -6.82
C MET A 1 13.00 -44.08 -6.44
N LYS A 2 11.96 -43.85 -7.21
CA LYS A 2 10.87 -42.86 -7.08
C LYS A 2 11.22 -41.38 -6.83
N ASP A 3 11.39 -40.71 -7.99
CA ASP A 3 11.19 -39.27 -8.15
C ASP A 3 9.78 -38.88 -7.74
N THR A 4 9.68 -37.95 -6.80
CA THR A 4 8.45 -37.18 -6.58
C THR A 4 8.67 -35.78 -7.19
N HIS A 5 8.19 -35.64 -8.43
CA HIS A 5 8.05 -34.34 -9.09
C HIS A 5 7.17 -33.41 -8.21
N ASP A 6 7.80 -32.35 -7.77
CA ASP A 6 7.13 -31.19 -7.19
C ASP A 6 6.40 -30.47 -8.34
N GLN A 7 5.08 -30.65 -8.45
CA GLN A 7 4.25 -29.95 -9.41
C GLN A 7 4.15 -28.46 -9.00
N PRO A 8 4.27 -27.54 -9.95
CA PRO A 8 4.11 -26.13 -9.65
C PRO A 8 2.65 -25.85 -9.18
N ARG A 9 2.52 -25.06 -8.13
CA ARG A 9 1.26 -24.66 -7.48
C ARG A 9 0.28 -23.83 -8.35
N SER A 10 0.24 -24.06 -9.67
CA SER A 10 -0.56 -23.29 -10.63
C SER A 10 -2.03 -23.69 -10.72
N ASP A 11 -2.48 -24.77 -10.08
CA ASP A 11 -3.83 -25.32 -10.25
C ASP A 11 -4.79 -25.09 -9.07
N ARG A 12 -4.55 -24.09 -8.22
CA ARG A 12 -5.61 -23.69 -7.31
C ARG A 12 -6.60 -22.77 -8.03
N PRO A 13 -7.93 -23.02 -7.94
CA PRO A 13 -8.93 -22.15 -8.54
C PRO A 13 -8.73 -20.73 -8.05
N ARG A 14 -8.79 -19.77 -8.97
CA ARG A 14 -8.73 -18.33 -8.67
C ARG A 14 -9.71 -18.01 -7.56
N PRO A 15 -9.30 -17.29 -6.50
CA PRO A 15 -10.29 -16.62 -5.66
C PRO A 15 -11.06 -15.68 -6.59
N PRO A 16 -12.40 -15.59 -6.47
CA PRO A 16 -13.15 -14.58 -7.20
C PRO A 16 -12.51 -13.21 -6.91
N LEU A 17 -12.48 -12.35 -7.92
CA LEU A 17 -12.24 -10.91 -7.73
C LEU A 17 -13.02 -10.50 -6.49
N PRO A 18 -12.53 -9.56 -5.65
CA PRO A 18 -13.35 -9.02 -4.57
C PRO A 18 -14.69 -8.72 -5.22
N SER A 19 -15.72 -9.51 -4.86
CA SER A 19 -17.01 -9.44 -5.48
C SER A 19 -17.52 -8.02 -5.23
N HIS A 20 -17.48 -7.22 -6.27
CA HIS A 20 -18.38 -6.09 -6.38
C HIS A 20 -19.75 -6.74 -6.69
N ASP A 21 -20.31 -7.47 -5.70
CA ASP A 21 -21.72 -7.82 -5.73
C ASP A 21 -22.47 -6.49 -5.64
N VAL A 22 -22.63 -5.89 -6.82
CA VAL A 22 -23.74 -4.97 -7.05
C VAL A 22 -24.95 -5.88 -6.94
N PRO A 23 -25.83 -5.71 -5.95
CA PRO A 23 -27.06 -6.47 -5.88
C PRO A 23 -27.78 -6.26 -7.22
N SER A 24 -28.10 -7.36 -7.90
CA SER A 24 -29.03 -7.33 -9.04
C SER A 24 -30.30 -6.59 -8.61
N ASP A 25 -30.81 -5.75 -9.48
CA ASP A 25 -31.92 -4.80 -9.32
C ASP A 25 -33.29 -5.45 -9.03
N GLU A 26 -33.33 -6.60 -8.40
CA GLU A 26 -34.57 -7.28 -8.01
C GLU A 26 -34.81 -7.13 -6.49
N GLY A 27 -35.55 -6.08 -6.14
CA GLY A 27 -36.11 -5.95 -4.81
C GLY A 27 -35.83 -4.66 -4.03
N PHE A 28 -35.41 -3.59 -4.69
CA PHE A 28 -35.36 -2.29 -4.00
C PHE A 28 -36.80 -1.71 -3.94
N ASP A 29 -37.46 -1.94 -2.80
CA ASP A 29 -38.75 -1.33 -2.51
C ASP A 29 -38.60 0.21 -2.49
N ALA A 30 -39.21 0.86 -3.48
CA ALA A 30 -39.14 2.30 -3.76
C ALA A 30 -39.93 3.15 -2.75
N THR A 31 -39.98 2.77 -1.47
CA THR A 31 -40.75 3.48 -0.43
C THR A 31 -39.91 4.18 0.65
N LEU A 32 -38.58 4.36 0.44
CA LEU A 32 -37.74 5.21 1.30
C LEU A 32 -37.27 6.47 0.56
N ASN A 33 -38.21 7.29 0.08
CA ASN A 33 -37.98 8.67 -0.36
C ASN A 33 -37.82 9.63 0.85
N GLY A 34 -36.81 9.36 1.70
CA GLY A 34 -36.20 10.31 2.58
C GLY A 34 -34.70 10.14 2.39
N GLU A 35 -34.10 10.94 1.52
CA GLU A 35 -32.62 10.97 1.38
C GLU A 35 -32.02 11.18 2.76
N ALA A 36 -31.45 10.11 3.32
CA ALA A 36 -30.82 10.18 4.63
C ALA A 36 -29.68 11.21 4.54
N ARG A 37 -29.72 12.25 5.36
CA ARG A 37 -28.69 13.28 5.42
C ARG A 37 -27.29 12.66 5.33
N PRO A 38 -26.40 13.16 4.46
CA PRO A 38 -25.02 12.70 4.40
C PRO A 38 -24.36 12.59 5.77
N LEU A 39 -23.55 11.56 6.00
CA LEU A 39 -22.77 11.44 7.23
C LEU A 39 -21.71 12.54 7.28
N ARG A 40 -21.42 13.02 8.47
CA ARG A 40 -20.27 13.87 8.72
C ARG A 40 -19.13 13.00 9.26
N ILE A 41 -18.09 12.83 8.47
CA ILE A 41 -17.00 11.90 8.71
C ILE A 41 -15.70 12.66 9.02
N LEU A 42 -15.03 12.29 10.11
CA LEU A 42 -13.67 12.75 10.41
C LEU A 42 -12.66 11.72 9.92
N LEU A 43 -11.89 12.05 8.89
CA LEU A 43 -10.77 11.25 8.41
C LEU A 43 -9.47 11.70 9.06
N ALA A 44 -8.98 10.96 10.05
CA ALA A 44 -7.69 11.20 10.68
C ALA A 44 -6.58 10.52 9.91
N CYS A 45 -5.54 11.26 9.53
CA CYS A 45 -4.46 10.77 8.69
C CYS A 45 -3.12 11.50 8.97
N ASN A 46 -2.06 11.03 8.33
CA ASN A 46 -0.79 11.74 8.21
C ASN A 46 -0.58 12.13 6.74
N TYR A 47 -1.19 13.25 6.33
CA TYR A 47 -1.06 13.79 4.98
C TYR A 47 0.25 14.54 4.86
N ASP A 48 1.21 13.96 4.18
CA ASP A 48 2.54 14.53 3.99
C ASP A 48 2.94 14.40 2.52
N PRO A 49 3.06 15.51 1.78
CA PRO A 49 3.48 15.49 0.37
C PRO A 49 4.83 14.84 0.11
N ALA A 50 5.67 14.74 1.13
CA ALA A 50 6.94 14.03 1.05
C ALA A 50 6.80 12.50 1.19
N ASN A 51 5.61 11.99 1.45
CA ASN A 51 5.29 10.57 1.38
C ASN A 51 5.11 10.12 -0.09
N ALA A 52 4.85 8.83 -0.28
CA ALA A 52 4.48 8.33 -1.59
C ALA A 52 3.17 9.02 -2.06
N ALA A 53 3.11 9.40 -3.33
CA ALA A 53 1.95 10.08 -3.91
C ALA A 53 0.66 9.28 -3.73
N THR A 54 0.73 7.94 -3.78
CA THR A 54 -0.38 7.02 -3.51
C THR A 54 -1.05 7.22 -2.14
N VAL A 55 -0.31 7.64 -1.10
CA VAL A 55 -0.89 7.97 0.20
C VAL A 55 -1.75 9.23 0.10
N CYS A 56 -1.26 10.24 -0.62
CA CYS A 56 -2.02 11.46 -0.86
C CYS A 56 -3.24 11.20 -1.74
N ASP A 57 -3.11 10.42 -2.82
CA ASP A 57 -4.23 10.03 -3.69
C ASP A 57 -5.33 9.32 -2.89
N HIS A 58 -4.95 8.38 -2.03
CA HIS A 58 -5.90 7.64 -1.21
C HIS A 58 -6.67 8.57 -0.25
N ILE A 59 -5.98 9.50 0.41
CA ILE A 59 -6.62 10.47 1.31
C ILE A 59 -7.50 11.45 0.51
N ASN A 60 -7.02 11.95 -0.63
CA ASN A 60 -7.76 12.87 -1.49
C ASN A 60 -9.04 12.22 -2.05
N ALA A 61 -9.03 10.89 -2.27
CA ALA A 61 -10.18 10.17 -2.78
C ALA A 61 -11.42 10.34 -1.91
N PHE A 62 -11.27 10.35 -0.59
CA PHE A 62 -12.39 10.57 0.34
C PHE A 62 -13.05 11.93 0.14
N ALA A 63 -12.26 12.98 0.00
CA ALA A 63 -12.78 14.32 -0.21
C ALA A 63 -13.36 14.52 -1.62
N ARG A 64 -12.90 13.72 -2.60
CA ARG A 64 -13.28 13.88 -4.02
C ARG A 64 -14.50 13.05 -4.41
N TYR A 65 -14.61 11.81 -3.90
CA TYR A 65 -15.57 10.84 -4.41
C TYR A 65 -16.65 10.44 -3.38
N SER A 66 -16.45 10.72 -2.08
CA SER A 66 -17.47 10.35 -1.09
C SER A 66 -18.74 11.18 -1.24
N ARG A 67 -19.89 10.51 -1.14
CA ARG A 67 -21.21 11.15 -1.02
C ARG A 67 -21.45 11.79 0.35
N HIS A 68 -20.53 11.57 1.28
CA HIS A 68 -20.61 12.08 2.65
C HIS A 68 -19.77 13.35 2.85
N GLU A 69 -20.00 14.07 3.93
CA GLU A 69 -19.18 15.23 4.32
C GLU A 69 -17.90 14.79 5.02
N VAL A 70 -16.80 14.64 4.28
CA VAL A 70 -15.51 14.26 4.86
C VAL A 70 -14.72 15.48 5.31
N ARG A 71 -14.29 15.47 6.56
CA ARG A 71 -13.34 16.44 7.14
C ARG A 71 -12.02 15.74 7.42
N VAL A 72 -10.96 16.21 6.79
CA VAL A 72 -9.63 15.62 6.92
C VAL A 72 -8.87 16.28 8.07
N LEU A 73 -8.35 15.47 8.97
CA LEU A 73 -7.50 15.87 10.10
C LEU A 73 -6.10 15.27 9.93
N SER A 74 -5.16 16.06 9.44
CA SER A 74 -3.77 15.61 9.26
C SER A 74 -2.95 15.93 10.50
N ARG A 75 -2.78 14.93 11.36
CA ARG A 75 -2.04 15.07 12.61
C ARG A 75 -1.52 13.71 13.10
N VAL A 76 -0.44 13.74 13.89
CA VAL A 76 0.11 12.58 14.62
C VAL A 76 0.25 12.88 16.11
N GLY A 77 0.34 11.85 16.93
CA GLY A 77 0.38 11.96 18.40
C GLY A 77 -1.01 12.12 18.99
N GLU A 78 -1.25 13.15 19.78
CA GLU A 78 -2.59 13.40 20.31
C GLU A 78 -3.48 14.04 19.23
N ILE A 79 -3.95 13.19 18.32
CA ILE A 79 -4.62 13.61 17.07
C ILE A 79 -5.93 14.34 17.32
N PHE A 80 -6.67 13.99 18.39
CA PHE A 80 -7.99 14.58 18.68
C PHE A 80 -7.94 15.74 19.67
N ASP A 81 -6.76 16.24 20.07
CA ASP A 81 -6.68 17.42 20.95
C ASP A 81 -7.34 18.62 20.29
N GLY A 82 -8.33 19.20 20.98
CA GLY A 82 -9.12 20.32 20.49
C GLY A 82 -10.21 19.95 19.47
N VAL A 83 -10.42 18.67 19.17
CA VAL A 83 -11.49 18.17 18.30
C VAL A 83 -12.68 17.71 19.13
N LYS A 84 -13.86 18.18 18.77
CA LYS A 84 -15.14 17.73 19.35
C LYS A 84 -15.69 16.57 18.53
N LEU A 85 -15.36 15.33 18.92
CA LEU A 85 -15.75 14.13 18.18
C LEU A 85 -17.26 13.97 18.05
N GLU A 86 -18.03 14.44 19.03
CA GLU A 86 -19.49 14.41 19.04
C GLU A 86 -20.14 15.21 17.87
N THR A 87 -19.35 16.02 17.18
CA THR A 87 -19.81 16.73 15.96
C THR A 87 -19.65 15.93 14.69
N PHE A 88 -19.26 14.67 14.79
CA PHE A 88 -19.13 13.73 13.67
C PHE A 88 -20.01 12.50 13.87
N ASP A 89 -20.50 11.94 12.78
CA ASP A 89 -21.25 10.68 12.76
C ASP A 89 -20.29 9.47 12.74
N ALA A 90 -19.09 9.65 12.15
CA ALA A 90 -18.08 8.62 12.05
C ALA A 90 -16.66 9.18 12.18
N VAL A 91 -15.76 8.36 12.72
CA VAL A 91 -14.30 8.60 12.73
C VAL A 91 -13.60 7.49 11.99
N VAL A 92 -12.74 7.87 11.05
CA VAL A 92 -11.94 6.95 10.23
C VAL A 92 -10.46 7.20 10.51
N ILE A 93 -9.73 6.17 10.88
CA ILE A 93 -8.26 6.21 11.00
C ILE A 93 -7.66 5.65 9.72
N HIS A 94 -6.95 6.49 8.98
CA HIS A 94 -6.29 6.09 7.75
C HIS A 94 -5.00 5.31 8.03
N TYR A 95 -4.61 4.36 7.16
CA TYR A 95 -3.41 3.53 7.31
C TYR A 95 -2.08 4.31 7.42
N SER A 96 -2.06 5.60 7.10
CA SER A 96 -0.90 6.46 7.37
C SER A 96 -0.69 6.75 8.87
N LEU A 97 -1.64 6.34 9.72
CA LEU A 97 -1.56 6.33 11.18
C LEU A 97 -1.66 4.89 11.69
N PHE A 98 -0.71 4.50 12.52
CA PHE A 98 -0.73 3.18 13.17
C PHE A 98 -1.42 3.31 14.53
N LEU A 99 -2.65 2.79 14.65
CA LEU A 99 -3.47 2.91 15.86
C LEU A 99 -2.75 2.36 17.10
N ALA A 100 -2.01 1.26 16.96
CA ALA A 100 -1.26 0.62 18.03
C ALA A 100 -0.01 1.40 18.48
N ILE A 101 0.47 2.39 17.73
CA ILE A 101 1.73 3.10 18.01
C ILE A 101 1.45 4.50 18.55
N GLU A 102 1.84 4.79 19.79
CA GLU A 102 1.58 6.06 20.48
C GLU A 102 2.10 7.28 19.74
N ALA A 103 3.22 7.18 19.03
CA ALA A 103 3.77 8.27 18.23
C ALA A 103 2.80 8.71 17.11
N PHE A 104 1.91 7.84 16.66
CA PHE A 104 0.88 8.13 15.66
C PHE A 104 -0.46 8.48 16.29
N VAL A 105 -0.93 7.68 17.27
CA VAL A 105 -2.20 7.90 17.98
C VAL A 105 -1.94 7.77 19.48
N GLY A 106 -1.84 8.92 20.15
CA GLY A 106 -1.48 8.97 21.56
C GLY A 106 -2.57 8.46 22.50
N PRO A 107 -2.23 8.24 23.78
CA PRO A 107 -3.14 7.62 24.76
C PRO A 107 -4.44 8.41 25.00
N ARG A 108 -4.38 9.74 24.99
CA ARG A 108 -5.60 10.58 25.13
C ARG A 108 -6.51 10.43 23.93
N SER A 109 -5.91 10.39 22.72
CA SER A 109 -6.66 10.21 21.49
C SER A 109 -7.33 8.84 21.42
N ARG A 110 -6.65 7.76 21.85
CA ARG A 110 -7.27 6.43 21.95
C ARG A 110 -8.44 6.41 22.94
N ARG A 111 -8.30 7.06 24.12
CA ARG A 111 -9.41 7.20 25.08
C ARG A 111 -10.57 8.00 24.49
N ALA A 112 -10.29 9.09 23.78
CA ALA A 112 -11.34 9.87 23.11
C ALA A 112 -12.06 9.04 22.04
N LEU A 113 -11.32 8.24 21.25
CA LEU A 113 -11.91 7.33 20.27
C LEU A 113 -12.75 6.24 20.93
N ALA A 114 -12.27 5.64 22.03
CA ALA A 114 -13.02 4.66 22.79
C ALA A 114 -14.37 5.22 23.33
N ALA A 115 -14.37 6.44 23.83
CA ALA A 115 -15.56 7.12 24.34
C ALA A 115 -16.52 7.61 23.24
N PHE A 116 -16.05 7.71 22.00
CA PHE A 116 -16.88 8.16 20.88
C PHE A 116 -17.98 7.13 20.55
N ARG A 117 -19.21 7.60 20.39
CA ARG A 117 -20.40 6.74 20.18
C ARG A 117 -20.81 6.55 18.71
N GLY A 118 -20.23 7.34 17.80
CA GLY A 118 -20.44 7.18 16.36
C GLY A 118 -19.70 5.98 15.77
N ALA A 119 -19.80 5.79 14.47
CA ALA A 119 -19.12 4.68 13.78
C ALA A 119 -17.61 4.89 13.77
N LYS A 120 -16.85 3.79 13.92
CA LYS A 120 -15.39 3.80 13.96
C LYS A 120 -14.83 2.82 12.95
N ALA A 121 -14.06 3.34 12.00
CA ALA A 121 -13.40 2.51 10.98
C ALA A 121 -11.89 2.76 10.94
N VAL A 122 -11.13 1.74 10.56
CA VAL A 122 -9.68 1.81 10.42
C VAL A 122 -9.28 1.19 9.09
N PHE A 123 -8.40 1.85 8.33
CA PHE A 123 -7.71 1.27 7.18
C PHE A 123 -6.35 0.74 7.63
N ILE A 124 -6.00 -0.49 7.25
CA ILE A 124 -4.71 -1.12 7.56
C ILE A 124 -4.11 -1.68 6.27
N GLN A 125 -2.79 -1.50 6.07
CA GLN A 125 -2.06 -2.04 4.93
C GLN A 125 -0.91 -2.97 5.32
N ASP A 126 -0.10 -2.60 6.31
CA ASP A 126 1.08 -3.39 6.74
C ASP A 126 0.70 -4.34 7.89
N GLU A 127 -0.19 -5.29 7.62
CA GLU A 127 -0.85 -6.17 8.62
C GLU A 127 0.04 -7.29 9.14
N TYR A 128 1.24 -7.43 8.62
CA TYR A 128 2.19 -8.48 8.98
C TYR A 128 3.08 -8.14 10.20
N ARG A 129 2.85 -6.99 10.85
CA ARG A 129 3.68 -6.52 11.96
C ARG A 129 2.84 -5.98 13.12
N PHE A 130 3.23 -6.35 14.35
CA PHE A 130 2.55 -5.94 15.58
C PHE A 130 1.05 -6.29 15.58
N VAL A 131 0.72 -7.48 15.09
CA VAL A 131 -0.66 -7.91 14.86
C VAL A 131 -1.45 -7.88 16.17
N ASN A 132 -0.90 -8.50 17.24
CA ASN A 132 -1.56 -8.56 18.55
C ASN A 132 -1.81 -7.15 19.11
N ALA A 133 -0.79 -6.28 19.11
CA ALA A 133 -0.95 -4.90 19.57
C ALA A 133 -1.98 -4.10 18.74
N THR A 134 -2.11 -4.42 17.45
CA THR A 134 -3.12 -3.82 16.59
C THR A 134 -4.52 -4.30 16.96
N LEU A 135 -4.70 -5.62 17.18
CA LEU A 135 -5.97 -6.19 17.62
C LEU A 135 -6.41 -5.61 18.98
N ASP A 136 -5.49 -5.56 19.94
CA ASP A 136 -5.73 -4.97 21.27
C ASP A 136 -6.17 -3.49 21.15
N ALA A 137 -5.51 -2.73 20.25
CA ALA A 137 -5.86 -1.32 20.05
C ALA A 137 -7.22 -1.14 19.36
N LEU A 138 -7.57 -2.01 18.38
CA LEU A 138 -8.87 -2.01 17.73
C LEU A 138 -9.99 -2.30 18.74
N GLU A 139 -9.82 -3.32 19.58
CA GLU A 139 -10.76 -3.68 20.63
C GLU A 139 -10.89 -2.58 21.69
N ALA A 140 -9.78 -2.11 22.25
CA ALA A 140 -9.76 -1.06 23.28
C ALA A 140 -10.38 0.26 22.80
N CYS A 141 -10.27 0.59 21.52
CA CYS A 141 -10.92 1.75 20.92
C CYS A 141 -12.36 1.47 20.49
N GLY A 142 -12.83 0.23 20.53
CA GLY A 142 -14.16 -0.19 20.09
C GLY A 142 -14.37 0.08 18.60
N VAL A 143 -13.41 -0.32 17.76
CA VAL A 143 -13.50 -0.19 16.30
C VAL A 143 -14.56 -1.16 15.75
N ASP A 144 -15.36 -0.71 14.81
CA ASP A 144 -16.47 -1.48 14.24
C ASP A 144 -16.12 -2.16 12.92
N LEU A 145 -15.22 -1.50 12.15
CA LEU A 145 -14.96 -1.86 10.78
C LEU A 145 -13.46 -1.68 10.45
N VAL A 146 -12.85 -2.71 9.89
CA VAL A 146 -11.48 -2.66 9.36
C VAL A 146 -11.53 -2.84 7.86
N PHE A 147 -10.95 -1.88 7.13
CA PHE A 147 -10.60 -2.02 5.73
C PHE A 147 -9.20 -2.63 5.66
N THR A 148 -9.13 -3.87 5.20
CA THR A 148 -7.94 -4.73 5.22
C THR A 148 -7.48 -5.07 3.82
N CYS A 149 -6.17 -5.27 3.63
CA CYS A 149 -5.63 -5.82 2.38
C CYS A 149 -5.62 -7.36 2.35
N LEU A 150 -5.91 -8.02 3.47
CA LEU A 150 -6.03 -9.49 3.54
C LEU A 150 -7.23 -9.98 2.75
N GLY A 151 -7.08 -11.14 2.11
CA GLY A 151 -8.23 -11.85 1.55
C GLY A 151 -9.20 -12.31 2.63
N PRO A 152 -10.46 -12.65 2.28
CA PRO A 152 -11.50 -12.97 3.27
C PRO A 152 -11.09 -14.08 4.27
N THR A 153 -10.46 -15.16 3.79
CA THR A 153 -9.98 -16.26 4.63
C THR A 153 -8.94 -15.80 5.66
N GLU A 154 -7.96 -15.00 5.22
CA GLU A 154 -6.90 -14.53 6.11
C GLU A 154 -7.41 -13.42 7.05
N ALA A 155 -8.32 -12.58 6.58
CA ALA A 155 -8.99 -11.59 7.41
C ALA A 155 -9.78 -12.27 8.54
N GLU A 156 -10.52 -13.35 8.27
CA GLU A 156 -11.22 -14.13 9.30
C GLU A 156 -10.25 -14.76 10.29
N ARG A 157 -9.11 -15.31 9.83
CA ARG A 157 -8.08 -15.87 10.73
C ARG A 157 -7.48 -14.84 11.69
N ILE A 158 -7.32 -13.60 11.25
CA ILE A 158 -6.68 -12.52 12.02
C ILE A 158 -7.72 -11.78 12.86
N TYR A 159 -8.84 -11.37 12.28
CA TYR A 159 -9.83 -10.47 12.90
C TYR A 159 -11.06 -11.19 13.46
N GLY A 160 -11.36 -12.40 13.00
CA GLY A 160 -12.59 -13.14 13.37
C GLY A 160 -12.73 -13.44 14.86
N LYS A 161 -11.60 -13.45 15.60
CA LYS A 161 -11.60 -13.61 17.06
C LYS A 161 -12.04 -12.35 17.83
N ALA A 162 -12.06 -11.20 17.18
CA ALA A 162 -12.40 -9.91 17.80
C ALA A 162 -13.92 -9.63 17.86
N GLY A 163 -14.75 -10.66 17.83
CA GLY A 163 -16.18 -10.62 18.13
C GLY A 163 -17.01 -9.80 17.13
N LYS A 164 -17.26 -8.52 17.39
CA LYS A 164 -18.13 -7.66 16.57
C LYS A 164 -17.42 -6.92 15.43
N LEU A 165 -16.11 -7.12 15.28
CA LEU A 165 -15.31 -6.43 14.28
C LEU A 165 -15.66 -6.96 12.88
N ARG A 166 -16.11 -6.06 12.00
CA ARG A 166 -16.35 -6.38 10.60
C ARG A 166 -15.13 -6.04 9.77
N THR A 167 -14.90 -6.81 8.71
CA THR A 167 -13.80 -6.56 7.77
C THR A 167 -14.35 -6.30 6.37
N GLN A 168 -13.66 -5.45 5.62
CA GLN A 168 -13.88 -5.22 4.20
C GLN A 168 -12.53 -5.26 3.49
N GLN A 169 -12.38 -6.17 2.54
CA GLN A 169 -11.17 -6.21 1.73
C GLN A 169 -11.09 -4.98 0.81
N VAL A 170 -9.88 -4.41 0.71
CA VAL A 170 -9.52 -3.34 -0.22
C VAL A 170 -8.16 -3.62 -0.84
N LEU A 171 -7.85 -2.99 -1.97
CA LEU A 171 -6.52 -3.08 -2.57
C LEU A 171 -5.53 -2.14 -1.86
N THR A 172 -4.23 -2.41 -2.01
CA THR A 172 -3.17 -1.55 -1.46
C THR A 172 -3.08 -0.19 -2.14
N GLY A 173 -3.73 -0.02 -3.28
CA GLY A 173 -3.84 1.19 -4.07
C GLY A 173 -4.73 0.97 -5.28
N TYR A 174 -4.99 2.04 -6.00
CA TYR A 174 -5.89 2.09 -7.13
C TYR A 174 -5.27 2.93 -8.25
N VAL A 175 -5.87 2.90 -9.43
CA VAL A 175 -5.42 3.71 -10.57
C VAL A 175 -5.68 5.19 -10.26
N PRO A 176 -4.63 6.03 -10.21
CA PRO A 176 -4.84 7.48 -10.12
C PRO A 176 -5.31 8.00 -11.47
N GLN A 177 -6.59 8.39 -11.57
CA GLN A 177 -7.22 8.76 -12.84
C GLN A 177 -6.44 9.84 -13.63
N TRP A 178 -5.85 10.80 -12.96
CA TRP A 178 -5.07 11.86 -13.61
C TRP A 178 -3.73 11.35 -14.22
N LEU A 179 -3.19 10.17 -13.81
CA LEU A 179 -2.07 9.54 -14.52
C LEU A 179 -2.47 9.06 -15.92
N THR A 180 -3.73 8.69 -16.14
CA THR A 180 -4.21 8.27 -17.46
C THR A 180 -4.27 9.42 -18.46
N GLN A 181 -4.27 10.67 -17.96
CA GLN A 181 -4.33 11.88 -18.80
C GLN A 181 -2.97 12.24 -19.44
N TYR A 182 -1.87 11.64 -18.98
CA TYR A 182 -0.58 11.86 -19.64
C TYR A 182 -0.60 11.31 -21.07
N PRO A 183 -0.11 12.10 -22.06
CA PRO A 183 0.01 11.62 -23.41
C PRO A 183 0.94 10.39 -23.48
N PRO A 184 0.65 9.39 -24.31
CA PRO A 184 1.51 8.22 -24.47
C PRO A 184 2.89 8.64 -24.99
N VAL A 185 3.94 7.97 -24.50
CA VAL A 185 5.30 8.11 -25.04
C VAL A 185 5.54 6.94 -26.00
N PRO A 186 5.84 7.18 -27.28
CA PRO A 186 6.17 6.12 -28.24
C PRO A 186 7.31 5.25 -27.73
N LEU A 187 7.27 3.94 -27.94
CA LEU A 187 8.30 3.01 -27.47
C LEU A 187 9.70 3.41 -27.96
N ALA A 188 9.83 3.83 -29.21
CA ALA A 188 11.09 4.27 -29.80
C ALA A 188 11.67 5.55 -29.16
N ALA A 189 10.85 6.37 -28.50
CA ALA A 189 11.29 7.58 -27.81
C ALA A 189 11.71 7.32 -26.34
N ARG A 190 11.49 6.11 -25.82
CA ARG A 190 11.85 5.74 -24.46
C ARG A 190 13.33 5.40 -24.37
N ARG A 191 14.04 6.04 -23.45
CA ARG A 191 15.51 5.97 -23.36
C ARG A 191 16.05 4.71 -22.68
N THR A 192 15.25 4.04 -21.89
CA THR A 192 15.64 2.88 -21.10
C THR A 192 14.75 1.68 -21.44
N MET A 193 15.33 0.53 -21.77
CA MET A 193 14.50 -0.66 -22.01
C MET A 193 13.83 -1.12 -20.72
N VAL A 194 14.58 -1.31 -19.62
CA VAL A 194 14.00 -1.80 -18.37
C VAL A 194 14.45 -0.96 -17.17
N GLY A 195 13.49 -0.39 -16.47
CA GLY A 195 13.69 0.39 -15.25
C GLY A 195 13.28 -0.33 -13.99
N TYR A 196 13.91 -0.01 -12.85
CA TYR A 196 13.47 -0.46 -11.53
C TYR A 196 14.01 0.41 -10.40
N ARG A 197 13.16 0.67 -9.41
CA ARG A 197 13.55 1.28 -8.13
C ARG A 197 13.07 0.40 -6.99
N GLY A 198 13.96 -0.46 -6.54
CA GLY A 198 13.73 -1.35 -5.40
C GLY A 198 13.95 -0.67 -4.05
N ARG A 199 13.75 -1.44 -2.98
CA ARG A 199 14.10 -1.09 -1.60
C ARG A 199 14.58 -2.34 -0.88
N THR A 200 15.64 -2.19 -0.07
CA THR A 200 16.06 -3.26 0.84
C THR A 200 15.10 -3.32 2.02
N TYR A 201 14.61 -4.50 2.30
CA TYR A 201 13.79 -4.80 3.47
C TYR A 201 14.62 -5.59 4.49
N PRO A 202 14.32 -5.48 5.79
CA PRO A 202 14.88 -6.36 6.80
C PRO A 202 14.58 -7.83 6.49
N ALA A 203 15.45 -8.74 6.91
CA ALA A 203 15.32 -10.17 6.58
C ALA A 203 14.01 -10.79 7.09
N TRP A 204 13.48 -10.30 8.20
CA TRP A 204 12.24 -10.80 8.78
C TRP A 204 10.97 -10.55 7.92
N HIS A 205 11.05 -9.78 6.83
CA HIS A 205 9.97 -9.77 5.85
C HIS A 205 9.90 -11.07 5.03
N GLY A 206 10.84 -11.99 5.22
CA GLY A 206 10.91 -13.27 4.53
C GLY A 206 11.26 -13.16 3.05
N GLU A 207 11.00 -14.22 2.30
CA GLU A 207 11.37 -14.31 0.88
C GLU A 207 10.67 -13.24 0.04
N GLN A 208 9.43 -12.87 0.34
CA GLN A 208 8.71 -11.82 -0.39
C GLN A 208 9.40 -10.44 -0.25
N GLY A 209 9.92 -10.11 0.94
CA GLY A 209 10.74 -8.91 1.11
C GLY A 209 12.05 -8.95 0.33
N ARG A 210 12.65 -10.15 0.20
CA ARG A 210 13.88 -10.42 -0.54
C ARG A 210 13.69 -10.32 -2.06
N GLU A 211 12.55 -10.77 -2.58
CA GLU A 211 12.22 -10.68 -4.01
C GLU A 211 12.31 -9.25 -4.55
N LYS A 212 11.98 -8.25 -3.74
CA LYS A 212 12.06 -6.82 -4.12
C LYS A 212 13.47 -6.36 -4.47
N ILE A 213 14.50 -7.05 -4.01
CA ILE A 213 15.90 -6.78 -4.39
C ILE A 213 16.39 -7.81 -5.40
N ARG A 214 15.98 -9.07 -5.25
CA ARG A 214 16.43 -10.19 -6.07
C ARG A 214 16.10 -9.96 -7.53
N ILE A 215 14.86 -9.58 -7.86
CA ILE A 215 14.44 -9.31 -9.24
C ILE A 215 15.36 -8.26 -9.91
N GLY A 216 15.64 -7.15 -9.25
CA GLY A 216 16.51 -6.10 -9.80
C GLY A 216 17.95 -6.53 -9.94
N LYS A 217 18.51 -7.25 -8.95
CA LYS A 217 19.90 -7.73 -8.99
C LYS A 217 20.13 -8.74 -10.09
N LEU A 218 19.25 -9.76 -10.17
CA LEU A 218 19.39 -10.82 -11.17
C LEU A 218 19.12 -10.26 -12.56
N PHE A 219 18.06 -9.46 -12.75
CA PHE A 219 17.77 -8.85 -14.04
C PHE A 219 18.93 -8.00 -14.56
N LYS A 220 19.51 -7.14 -13.69
CA LYS A 220 20.67 -6.31 -14.07
C LYS A 220 21.91 -7.13 -14.47
N ARG A 221 22.12 -8.28 -13.83
CA ARG A 221 23.20 -9.22 -14.19
C ARG A 221 22.94 -9.83 -15.57
N ASP A 222 21.73 -10.34 -15.78
CA ASP A 222 21.41 -11.17 -16.95
C ASP A 222 21.14 -10.32 -18.20
N ALA A 223 20.58 -9.12 -18.03
CA ALA A 223 20.27 -8.15 -19.10
C ALA A 223 21.45 -7.90 -20.05
N LYS A 224 22.68 -7.87 -19.53
CA LYS A 224 23.89 -7.65 -20.31
C LYS A 224 24.08 -8.68 -21.42
N ARG A 225 23.73 -9.95 -21.13
CA ARG A 225 23.86 -11.07 -22.11
C ARG A 225 22.91 -10.90 -23.29
N PHE A 226 21.81 -10.18 -23.07
CA PHE A 226 20.76 -9.95 -24.08
C PHE A 226 20.79 -8.53 -24.66
N GLY A 227 21.80 -7.71 -24.36
CA GLY A 227 21.88 -6.33 -24.85
C GLY A 227 20.74 -5.42 -24.37
N ILE A 228 20.13 -5.72 -23.22
CA ILE A 228 19.04 -4.94 -22.65
C ILE A 228 19.61 -3.79 -21.82
N SER A 229 19.29 -2.54 -22.18
CA SER A 229 19.65 -1.36 -21.40
C SER A 229 18.81 -1.28 -20.12
N THR A 230 19.46 -0.98 -18.97
CA THR A 230 18.78 -0.99 -17.68
C THR A 230 19.08 0.24 -16.85
N ASP A 231 18.07 0.80 -16.19
CA ASP A 231 18.20 1.77 -15.09
C ASP A 231 17.60 1.18 -13.80
N ILE A 232 18.39 0.33 -13.13
CA ILE A 232 17.99 -0.47 -11.98
C ILE A 232 18.80 -0.06 -10.75
N ALA A 233 18.10 0.36 -9.68
CA ALA A 233 18.72 0.78 -8.42
C ALA A 233 17.81 0.48 -7.21
N TRP A 234 18.42 0.37 -6.00
CA TRP A 234 17.72 0.05 -4.74
C TRP A 234 18.26 0.78 -3.51
N SER A 235 19.16 1.74 -3.70
CA SER A 235 19.67 2.57 -2.61
C SER A 235 18.69 3.69 -2.24
N GLU A 236 18.75 4.19 -1.01
CA GLU A 236 17.92 5.32 -0.59
C GLU A 236 18.16 6.58 -1.46
N ARG A 237 19.41 6.78 -1.91
CA ARG A 237 19.78 7.89 -2.81
C ARG A 237 19.12 7.82 -4.18
N SER A 238 18.83 6.61 -4.65
CA SER A 238 18.23 6.37 -5.97
C SER A 238 16.69 6.40 -5.96
N ARG A 239 16.04 6.64 -4.81
CA ARG A 239 14.57 6.72 -4.75
C ARG A 239 14.08 7.95 -5.48
N LEU A 240 13.01 7.75 -6.23
CA LEU A 240 12.31 8.80 -6.99
C LEU A 240 10.93 9.05 -6.39
N TYR A 241 10.47 10.28 -6.42
CA TYR A 241 9.19 10.72 -5.91
C TYR A 241 8.57 11.76 -6.86
N GLY A 242 7.25 11.94 -6.77
CA GLY A 242 6.53 12.94 -7.52
C GLY A 242 6.85 12.86 -9.03
N ARG A 243 7.03 14.00 -9.67
CA ARG A 243 7.28 14.08 -11.12
C ARG A 243 8.51 13.32 -11.61
N ASP A 244 9.54 13.15 -10.77
CA ASP A 244 10.73 12.40 -11.18
C ASP A 244 10.41 10.90 -11.29
N TRP A 245 9.49 10.40 -10.46
CA TRP A 245 8.98 9.05 -10.55
C TRP A 245 8.14 8.84 -11.82
N VAL A 246 7.20 9.76 -12.10
CA VAL A 246 6.39 9.72 -13.33
C VAL A 246 7.29 9.78 -14.58
N LYS A 247 8.25 10.70 -14.60
CA LYS A 247 9.22 10.80 -15.70
C LYS A 247 10.00 9.51 -15.88
N PHE A 248 10.51 8.92 -14.80
CA PHE A 248 11.24 7.66 -14.84
C PHE A 248 10.43 6.53 -15.47
N ILE A 249 9.17 6.35 -15.04
CA ILE A 249 8.30 5.31 -15.60
C ILE A 249 8.09 5.54 -17.10
N ARG A 250 7.77 6.77 -17.50
CA ARG A 250 7.50 7.13 -18.90
C ARG A 250 8.73 7.03 -19.81
N ASP A 251 9.93 7.16 -19.25
CA ASP A 251 11.20 7.01 -19.98
C ASP A 251 11.60 5.52 -20.16
N CYS A 252 10.95 4.58 -19.47
CA CYS A 252 11.22 3.14 -19.58
C CYS A 252 10.22 2.46 -20.52
N GLN A 253 10.71 1.50 -21.36
CA GLN A 253 9.82 0.62 -22.12
C GLN A 253 9.09 -0.35 -21.20
N ALA A 254 9.82 -0.88 -20.21
CA ALA A 254 9.27 -1.75 -19.19
C ALA A 254 9.80 -1.39 -17.78
N VAL A 255 9.04 -1.74 -16.76
CA VAL A 255 9.49 -1.70 -15.36
C VAL A 255 9.33 -3.07 -14.71
N LEU A 256 10.25 -3.39 -13.78
CA LEU A 256 10.13 -4.62 -13.00
C LEU A 256 9.12 -4.47 -11.87
N ALA A 257 8.41 -5.55 -11.55
CA ALA A 257 7.48 -5.60 -10.43
C ALA A 257 7.56 -6.95 -9.70
N VAL A 258 7.20 -6.93 -8.42
CA VAL A 258 6.95 -8.08 -7.55
C VAL A 258 5.77 -7.74 -6.65
N GLU A 259 5.14 -8.73 -6.08
CA GLU A 259 4.10 -8.51 -5.08
C GLU A 259 4.63 -7.76 -3.86
N SER A 260 3.74 -7.02 -3.20
CA SER A 260 3.97 -6.36 -1.92
C SER A 260 3.52 -7.27 -0.77
N GLY A 261 3.98 -6.96 0.45
CA GLY A 261 3.69 -7.72 1.64
C GLY A 261 4.97 -8.29 2.28
N ALA A 262 4.81 -9.32 3.08
CA ALA A 262 5.86 -10.07 3.75
C ALA A 262 5.46 -11.56 3.82
N SER A 263 6.44 -12.48 3.74
CA SER A 263 6.17 -13.91 3.92
C SER A 263 6.02 -14.27 5.41
N VAL A 264 6.54 -13.46 6.34
CA VAL A 264 6.49 -13.68 7.78
C VAL A 264 5.48 -12.75 8.43
N PHE A 265 4.60 -13.32 9.24
CA PHE A 265 3.66 -12.59 10.08
C PHE A 265 4.22 -12.47 11.49
N ASP A 266 4.63 -11.28 11.90
CA ASP A 266 5.23 -11.03 13.21
C ASP A 266 4.16 -10.53 14.20
N PHE A 267 3.51 -11.48 14.87
CA PHE A 267 2.35 -11.22 15.72
C PHE A 267 2.65 -10.28 16.90
N ASP A 268 3.79 -10.42 17.53
CA ASP A 268 4.19 -9.66 18.73
C ASP A 268 5.36 -8.69 18.50
N GLY A 269 5.92 -8.67 17.28
CA GLY A 269 7.12 -7.89 16.95
C GLY A 269 8.43 -8.56 17.38
N ALA A 270 8.38 -9.78 17.94
CA ALA A 270 9.56 -10.45 18.48
C ALA A 270 10.49 -10.98 17.37
N VAL A 271 9.94 -11.40 16.25
CA VAL A 271 10.74 -11.86 15.09
C VAL A 271 11.59 -10.69 14.56
N ALA A 272 10.98 -9.55 14.35
CA ALA A 272 11.68 -8.33 13.92
C ALA A 272 12.77 -7.93 14.93
N ALA A 273 12.40 -7.83 16.22
CA ALA A 273 13.32 -7.39 17.28
C ALA A 273 14.54 -8.32 17.42
N ARG A 274 14.32 -9.64 17.47
CA ARG A 274 15.41 -10.62 17.59
C ARG A 274 16.31 -10.64 16.36
N THR A 275 15.71 -10.61 15.17
CA THR A 275 16.46 -10.63 13.90
C THR A 275 17.32 -9.37 13.74
N GLU A 276 16.75 -8.18 13.99
CA GLU A 276 17.45 -6.90 13.86
C GLU A 276 18.55 -6.74 14.92
N SER A 277 18.30 -7.14 16.19
CA SER A 277 19.30 -7.10 17.26
C SER A 277 20.48 -8.01 16.95
N PHE A 278 20.24 -9.23 16.48
CA PHE A 278 21.31 -10.16 16.12
C PHE A 278 22.07 -9.67 14.89
N ALA A 279 21.38 -9.14 13.87
CA ALA A 279 22.03 -8.55 12.70
C ALA A 279 22.96 -7.39 13.09
N ALA A 280 22.52 -6.52 14.01
CA ALA A 280 23.32 -5.41 14.52
C ALA A 280 24.59 -5.86 15.27
N LEU A 281 24.52 -6.99 16.00
CA LEU A 281 25.70 -7.56 16.67
C LEU A 281 26.76 -8.08 15.70
N ILE A 282 26.35 -8.62 14.55
CA ILE A 282 27.25 -9.20 13.54
C ILE A 282 27.70 -8.15 12.53
N GLU A 283 26.84 -7.15 12.23
CA GLU A 283 27.11 -6.17 11.20
C GLU A 283 28.31 -5.28 11.61
N ARG A 284 29.40 -5.43 10.88
CA ARG A 284 30.59 -4.58 11.03
C ARG A 284 30.80 -3.81 9.73
N PRO A 285 30.48 -2.51 9.71
CA PRO A 285 30.77 -1.68 8.55
C PRO A 285 32.29 -1.63 8.34
N HIS A 286 32.72 -1.72 7.09
CA HIS A 286 34.11 -1.60 6.70
C HIS A 286 34.22 -0.65 5.50
N PRO A 287 35.25 0.23 5.43
CA PRO A 287 35.48 1.12 4.28
C PRO A 287 35.54 0.35 2.94
N ILE A 288 36.13 -0.85 2.98
CA ILE A 288 36.13 -1.76 1.82
C ILE A 288 34.89 -2.68 1.93
N PRO A 289 33.92 -2.57 1.00
CA PRO A 289 32.65 -3.31 1.10
C PRO A 289 32.82 -4.83 1.17
N ALA A 290 33.86 -5.38 0.53
CA ALA A 290 34.15 -6.81 0.56
C ALA A 290 34.55 -7.34 1.94
N LEU A 291 35.01 -6.49 2.84
CA LEU A 291 35.39 -6.82 4.21
C LEU A 291 34.27 -6.49 5.23
N ALA A 292 33.19 -5.86 4.80
CA ALA A 292 32.03 -5.62 5.65
C ALA A 292 31.34 -6.97 5.95
N ARG A 293 31.13 -7.27 7.24
CA ARG A 293 30.41 -8.46 7.66
C ARG A 293 28.95 -8.13 7.79
N LYS A 294 28.10 -8.97 7.15
CA LYS A 294 26.65 -8.94 7.29
C LYS A 294 26.17 -10.38 7.41
N PRO A 295 25.18 -10.65 8.29
CA PRO A 295 24.59 -11.96 8.32
C PRO A 295 23.89 -12.25 6.99
N SER A 296 23.96 -13.50 6.53
CA SER A 296 23.18 -13.91 5.35
C SER A 296 21.70 -14.01 5.70
N TYR A 297 20.85 -13.93 4.69
CA TYR A 297 19.42 -14.14 4.86
C TYR A 297 19.13 -15.53 5.44
N GLU A 298 19.78 -16.55 4.89
CA GLU A 298 19.63 -17.95 5.29
C GLU A 298 19.97 -18.13 6.78
N MET A 299 21.08 -17.54 7.25
CA MET A 299 21.45 -17.56 8.68
C MET A 299 20.37 -16.94 9.55
N LEU A 300 19.82 -15.81 9.15
CA LEU A 300 18.77 -15.12 9.91
C LEU A 300 17.46 -15.90 9.88
N ARG A 301 17.08 -16.43 8.70
CA ARG A 301 15.89 -17.28 8.55
C ARG A 301 15.96 -18.49 9.43
N ASP A 302 17.02 -19.29 9.30
CA ASP A 302 17.17 -20.57 9.98
C ASP A 302 17.21 -20.42 11.50
N ARG A 303 17.71 -19.27 11.99
CA ARG A 303 17.79 -18.99 13.41
C ARG A 303 16.51 -18.41 14.03
N PHE A 304 15.74 -17.58 13.30
CA PHE A 304 14.70 -16.76 13.91
C PHE A 304 13.30 -16.98 13.37
N PHE A 305 13.14 -17.43 12.11
CA PHE A 305 11.82 -17.55 11.49
C PHE A 305 11.67 -18.72 10.52
N ALA A 306 12.54 -19.74 10.62
CA ALA A 306 12.37 -20.98 9.87
C ALA A 306 10.99 -21.59 10.13
N GLY A 307 10.26 -21.94 9.05
CA GLY A 307 8.92 -22.52 9.12
C GLY A 307 7.80 -21.52 9.46
N GLN A 308 8.10 -20.21 9.59
CA GLN A 308 7.08 -19.18 9.83
C GLN A 308 6.69 -18.42 8.55
N GLU A 309 7.37 -18.70 7.43
CA GLU A 309 7.05 -18.08 6.15
C GLU A 309 5.77 -18.68 5.56
N ASP A 310 5.01 -17.84 4.85
CA ASP A 310 3.80 -18.21 4.10
C ASP A 310 2.66 -18.84 4.90
N GLN A 311 2.65 -18.67 6.23
CA GLN A 311 1.55 -19.14 7.08
C GLN A 311 0.28 -18.31 6.90
N ILE A 312 0.42 -17.04 6.64
CA ILE A 312 -0.63 -16.07 6.30
C ILE A 312 -0.29 -15.47 4.95
N ASP A 313 -1.24 -15.52 4.03
CA ASP A 313 -1.03 -14.98 2.70
C ASP A 313 -1.42 -13.49 2.65
N ILE A 314 -0.39 -12.65 2.55
CA ILE A 314 -0.54 -11.19 2.41
C ILE A 314 0.12 -10.67 1.12
N ALA A 315 0.36 -11.55 0.16
CA ALA A 315 0.88 -11.14 -1.14
C ALA A 315 -0.13 -10.27 -1.88
N GLN A 316 0.24 -9.03 -2.16
CA GLN A 316 -0.65 -8.00 -2.70
C GLN A 316 -0.05 -7.31 -3.92
N ILE A 317 -0.90 -6.83 -4.82
CA ILE A 317 -0.48 -5.95 -5.89
C ILE A 317 0.15 -4.67 -5.31
N SER A 318 1.25 -4.21 -5.91
CA SER A 318 1.87 -2.94 -5.50
C SER A 318 1.16 -1.75 -6.16
N PRO A 319 0.90 -0.64 -5.47
CA PRO A 319 0.36 0.58 -6.09
C PRO A 319 1.16 1.05 -7.32
N ARG A 320 2.47 0.82 -7.34
CA ARG A 320 3.35 1.15 -8.47
C ARG A 320 2.98 0.43 -9.77
N VAL A 321 2.33 -0.72 -9.68
CA VAL A 321 1.84 -1.45 -10.84
C VAL A 321 0.72 -0.67 -11.51
N PHE A 322 -0.23 -0.15 -10.74
CA PHE A 322 -1.30 0.71 -11.25
C PHE A 322 -0.75 2.00 -11.88
N GLU A 323 0.26 2.62 -11.25
CA GLU A 323 0.92 3.81 -11.79
C GLU A 323 1.60 3.52 -13.15
N ALA A 324 2.31 2.39 -13.27
CA ALA A 324 2.98 2.01 -14.50
C ALA A 324 1.99 1.68 -15.62
N ILE A 325 0.90 0.97 -15.31
CA ILE A 325 -0.17 0.66 -16.27
C ILE A 325 -0.86 1.95 -16.73
N ALA A 326 -1.20 2.87 -15.81
CA ALA A 326 -1.80 4.15 -16.14
C ALA A 326 -0.92 5.01 -17.06
N LEU A 327 0.40 4.89 -16.92
CA LEU A 327 1.40 5.57 -17.75
C LEU A 327 1.80 4.77 -19.01
N ARG A 328 1.08 3.69 -19.31
CA ARG A 328 1.30 2.82 -20.49
C ARG A 328 2.74 2.29 -20.56
N THR A 329 3.26 1.78 -19.47
CA THR A 329 4.59 1.17 -19.38
C THR A 329 4.45 -0.33 -19.15
N LEU A 330 5.17 -1.15 -19.94
CA LEU A 330 5.13 -2.61 -19.81
C LEU A 330 5.57 -3.03 -18.40
N ILE A 331 4.89 -4.03 -17.85
CA ILE A 331 5.29 -4.68 -16.61
C ILE A 331 6.03 -5.98 -16.92
N ILE A 332 7.19 -6.17 -16.33
CA ILE A 332 7.87 -7.47 -16.25
C ILE A 332 7.88 -7.87 -14.77
N ALA A 333 7.29 -8.99 -14.43
CA ALA A 333 7.08 -9.33 -13.04
C ALA A 333 7.28 -10.81 -12.75
N TYR A 334 7.69 -11.14 -11.52
CA TYR A 334 7.63 -12.51 -11.05
C TYR A 334 6.19 -13.02 -11.07
N PRO A 335 5.95 -14.31 -11.40
CA PRO A 335 4.62 -14.89 -11.30
C PRO A 335 4.05 -14.73 -9.88
N GLY A 336 2.81 -14.30 -9.79
CA GLY A 336 2.11 -14.04 -8.54
C GLY A 336 0.61 -13.89 -8.77
N ARG A 337 -0.17 -13.69 -7.70
CA ARG A 337 -1.61 -13.49 -7.78
C ARG A 337 -2.00 -12.03 -8.02
N TYR A 338 -1.17 -11.09 -7.59
CA TYR A 338 -1.40 -9.64 -7.75
C TYR A 338 -2.82 -9.20 -7.38
N SER A 339 -3.35 -9.73 -6.27
CA SER A 339 -4.72 -9.50 -5.81
C SER A 339 -5.80 -9.85 -6.84
N GLY A 340 -5.51 -10.75 -7.78
CA GLY A 340 -6.42 -11.12 -8.86
C GLY A 340 -6.52 -10.13 -10.03
N VAL A 341 -5.76 -9.03 -9.99
CA VAL A 341 -5.83 -7.95 -10.98
C VAL A 341 -5.07 -8.27 -12.27
N LEU A 342 -3.88 -8.89 -12.15
CA LEU A 342 -3.00 -9.12 -13.30
C LEU A 342 -3.12 -10.55 -13.85
N GLU A 343 -3.09 -10.65 -15.17
CA GLU A 343 -3.02 -11.90 -15.92
C GLU A 343 -1.70 -11.99 -16.69
N PRO A 344 -0.89 -13.09 -16.50
CA PRO A 344 0.38 -13.26 -17.21
C PRO A 344 0.16 -13.31 -18.71
N TRP A 345 1.12 -12.77 -19.48
CA TRP A 345 1.11 -12.65 -20.92
C TRP A 345 0.01 -11.77 -21.53
N ARG A 346 -0.97 -11.36 -20.73
CA ARG A 346 -2.03 -10.43 -21.10
C ARG A 346 -1.76 -9.01 -20.60
N HIS A 347 -1.44 -8.90 -19.30
CA HIS A 347 -1.22 -7.60 -18.63
C HIS A 347 0.25 -7.37 -18.27
N TYR A 348 1.06 -8.42 -18.22
CA TYR A 348 2.47 -8.33 -17.91
C TYR A 348 3.26 -9.52 -18.53
N VAL A 349 4.56 -9.34 -18.67
CA VAL A 349 5.50 -10.42 -19.08
C VAL A 349 5.98 -11.13 -17.84
N PRO A 350 5.66 -12.41 -17.64
CA PRO A 350 6.16 -13.18 -16.50
C PRO A 350 7.66 -13.45 -16.64
N LEU A 351 8.40 -13.19 -15.57
CA LEU A 351 9.81 -13.49 -15.42
C LEU A 351 9.95 -14.56 -14.34
N ASP A 352 10.51 -15.71 -14.67
CA ASP A 352 10.73 -16.79 -13.71
C ASP A 352 11.64 -16.33 -12.55
N LYS A 353 11.40 -16.82 -11.33
CA LYS A 353 12.15 -16.39 -10.14
C LYS A 353 13.64 -16.74 -10.20
N ASP A 354 14.03 -17.75 -10.99
CA ASP A 354 15.41 -18.13 -11.29
C ASP A 354 15.98 -17.41 -12.52
N HIS A 355 15.14 -16.65 -13.25
CA HIS A 355 15.42 -15.99 -14.52
C HIS A 355 15.69 -16.96 -15.70
N GLY A 356 15.20 -18.20 -15.60
CA GLY A 356 15.38 -19.22 -16.66
C GLY A 356 14.83 -18.80 -18.01
N ASN A 357 13.76 -18.00 -18.03
CA ASN A 357 13.08 -17.53 -19.24
C ASN A 357 13.57 -16.15 -19.76
N MET A 358 14.74 -15.66 -19.35
CA MET A 358 15.27 -14.35 -19.81
C MET A 358 15.37 -14.21 -21.33
N ALA A 359 15.62 -15.30 -22.08
CA ALA A 359 15.62 -15.28 -23.54
C ALA A 359 14.23 -14.89 -24.09
N GLN A 360 13.18 -15.45 -23.54
CA GLN A 360 11.78 -15.14 -23.92
C GLN A 360 11.42 -13.69 -23.58
N VAL A 361 11.79 -13.22 -22.38
CA VAL A 361 11.61 -11.81 -21.99
C VAL A 361 12.34 -10.86 -22.95
N ALA A 362 13.58 -11.21 -23.32
CA ALA A 362 14.36 -10.42 -24.27
C ALA A 362 13.76 -10.42 -25.69
N ALA A 363 13.16 -11.52 -26.12
CA ALA A 363 12.46 -11.60 -27.41
C ALA A 363 11.24 -10.65 -27.41
N VAL A 364 10.42 -10.68 -26.36
CA VAL A 364 9.26 -9.77 -26.23
C VAL A 364 9.71 -8.31 -26.25
N LEU A 365 10.76 -7.93 -25.50
CA LEU A 365 11.25 -6.55 -25.47
C LEU A 365 11.74 -6.02 -26.83
N ARG A 366 12.09 -6.92 -27.77
CA ARG A 366 12.49 -6.59 -29.14
C ARG A 366 11.35 -6.61 -30.15
N ASP A 367 10.18 -7.03 -29.72
CA ASP A 367 8.97 -7.09 -30.53
C ASP A 367 8.03 -5.94 -30.11
N PRO A 368 8.06 -4.79 -30.83
CA PRO A 368 7.26 -3.62 -30.49
C PRO A 368 5.75 -3.89 -30.57
N GLU A 369 5.31 -4.80 -31.45
CA GLU A 369 3.89 -5.13 -31.60
C GLU A 369 3.39 -5.91 -30.37
N ARG A 370 4.17 -6.88 -29.94
CA ARG A 370 3.84 -7.65 -28.73
C ARG A 370 3.88 -6.81 -27.46
N VAL A 371 4.86 -5.92 -27.35
CA VAL A 371 4.92 -4.94 -26.23
C VAL A 371 3.70 -4.03 -26.25
N ALA A 372 3.34 -3.49 -27.41
CA ALA A 372 2.17 -2.60 -27.54
C ALA A 372 0.85 -3.31 -27.22
N GLU A 373 0.70 -4.57 -27.63
CA GLU A 373 -0.46 -5.41 -27.30
C GLU A 373 -0.65 -5.56 -25.80
N ILE A 374 0.41 -6.00 -25.07
CA ILE A 374 0.34 -6.22 -23.62
C ILE A 374 0.04 -4.89 -22.88
N ILE A 375 0.69 -3.80 -23.29
CA ILE A 375 0.43 -2.47 -22.72
C ILE A 375 -1.02 -2.05 -22.97
N THR A 376 -1.53 -2.27 -24.17
CA THR A 376 -2.91 -1.88 -24.55
C THR A 376 -3.94 -2.66 -23.73
N ASN A 377 -3.75 -3.98 -23.59
CA ASN A 377 -4.62 -4.81 -22.78
C ASN A 377 -4.64 -4.35 -21.31
N ALA A 378 -3.44 -4.19 -20.72
CA ALA A 378 -3.34 -3.72 -19.32
C ALA A 378 -3.96 -2.33 -19.13
N TYR A 379 -3.74 -1.41 -20.07
CA TYR A 379 -4.31 -0.07 -20.01
C TYR A 379 -5.84 -0.08 -20.13
N ALA A 380 -6.38 -0.81 -21.11
CA ALA A 380 -7.82 -0.87 -21.37
C ALA A 380 -8.58 -1.58 -20.22
N GLU A 381 -8.05 -2.71 -19.75
CA GLU A 381 -8.75 -3.58 -18.82
C GLU A 381 -8.53 -3.22 -17.35
N ILE A 382 -7.46 -2.47 -17.04
CA ILE A 382 -7.13 -2.08 -15.68
C ILE A 382 -7.15 -0.57 -15.50
N ALA A 383 -6.40 0.21 -16.31
CA ALA A 383 -6.30 1.65 -16.08
C ALA A 383 -7.60 2.40 -16.41
N LEU A 384 -8.33 1.95 -17.43
CA LEU A 384 -9.61 2.54 -17.82
C LEU A 384 -10.82 1.88 -17.14
N ASN A 385 -10.63 0.78 -16.45
CA ASN A 385 -11.72 0.08 -15.74
C ASN A 385 -12.04 0.81 -14.43
N PRO A 386 -13.28 1.34 -14.27
CA PRO A 386 -13.68 2.06 -13.06
C PRO A 386 -13.51 1.25 -11.77
N ALA A 387 -13.65 -0.10 -11.84
CA ALA A 387 -13.50 -0.99 -10.69
C ALA A 387 -12.13 -0.90 -10.01
N TYR A 388 -11.09 -0.52 -10.74
CA TYR A 388 -9.75 -0.31 -10.20
C TYR A 388 -9.44 1.17 -9.90
N GLY A 389 -10.41 2.06 -10.02
CA GLY A 389 -10.29 3.47 -9.68
C GLY A 389 -10.57 3.75 -8.20
N TYR A 390 -10.07 4.89 -7.71
CA TYR A 390 -10.36 5.33 -6.34
C TYR A 390 -11.85 5.60 -6.09
N GLY A 391 -12.64 5.88 -7.14
CA GLY A 391 -14.11 6.04 -7.03
C GLY A 391 -14.77 4.79 -6.49
N ALA A 392 -14.48 3.61 -7.09
CA ALA A 392 -15.03 2.34 -6.64
C ALA A 392 -14.66 2.00 -5.19
N MET A 393 -13.41 2.30 -4.77
CA MET A 393 -13.03 2.13 -3.37
C MET A 393 -13.90 2.98 -2.43
N ILE A 394 -14.18 4.21 -2.82
CA ILE A 394 -14.98 5.12 -2.00
C ILE A 394 -16.46 4.73 -1.99
N GLU A 395 -17.00 4.19 -3.07
CA GLU A 395 -18.37 3.63 -3.09
C GLU A 395 -18.51 2.50 -2.06
N VAL A 396 -17.56 1.55 -2.05
CA VAL A 396 -17.52 0.49 -1.03
C VAL A 396 -17.37 1.07 0.38
N PHE A 397 -16.49 2.05 0.56
CA PHE A 397 -16.32 2.74 1.83
C PHE A 397 -17.63 3.40 2.29
N ASP A 398 -18.28 4.17 1.43
CA ASP A 398 -19.51 4.90 1.74
C ASP A 398 -20.64 3.96 2.13
N GLN A 399 -20.77 2.82 1.45
CA GLN A 399 -21.73 1.79 1.79
C GLN A 399 -21.44 1.24 3.20
N ARG A 400 -20.23 0.77 3.45
CA ARG A 400 -19.86 0.12 4.72
C ARG A 400 -19.90 1.06 5.93
N ILE A 401 -19.50 2.31 5.75
CA ILE A 401 -19.55 3.29 6.83
C ILE A 401 -21.00 3.71 7.15
N THR A 402 -21.88 3.76 6.14
CA THR A 402 -23.30 4.00 6.33
C THR A 402 -23.94 2.87 7.14
N GLU A 403 -23.68 1.62 6.78
CA GLU A 403 -24.11 0.43 7.53
C GLU A 403 -23.59 0.46 8.97
N SER A 404 -22.35 0.88 9.18
CA SER A 404 -21.73 1.01 10.50
C SER A 404 -22.35 2.12 11.35
N ALA A 405 -22.82 3.19 10.74
CA ALA A 405 -23.44 4.32 11.42
C ALA A 405 -24.94 4.10 11.70
N ALA A 406 -25.56 3.09 11.11
CA ALA A 406 -26.99 2.80 11.32
C ALA A 406 -27.30 2.55 12.80
N GLY A 407 -28.38 3.17 13.29
CA GLY A 407 -28.83 3.06 14.68
C GLY A 407 -27.93 3.79 15.72
N ARG A 408 -26.91 4.51 15.29
CA ARG A 408 -26.05 5.30 16.18
C ARG A 408 -26.52 6.74 16.31
N PRO A 409 -26.14 7.44 17.40
CA PRO A 409 -26.44 8.86 17.54
C PRO A 409 -25.87 9.66 16.37
N ARG A 410 -26.70 10.54 15.82
CA ARG A 410 -26.29 11.44 14.73
C ARG A 410 -25.63 12.69 15.30
N ALA A 411 -24.58 13.15 14.62
CA ALA A 411 -23.87 14.38 14.96
C ALA A 411 -24.79 15.60 14.92
N VAL A 412 -24.69 16.43 15.93
CA VAL A 412 -25.33 17.75 15.96
C VAL A 412 -24.29 18.81 15.59
N THR A 413 -24.46 19.40 14.42
CA THR A 413 -23.55 20.42 13.92
C THR A 413 -24.30 21.53 13.19
N ASN A 414 -23.63 22.64 12.97
CA ASN A 414 -24.08 23.75 12.15
C ASN A 414 -22.88 24.44 11.48
N ASP A 415 -23.14 25.37 10.60
CA ASP A 415 -22.11 26.10 9.83
C ASP A 415 -21.05 26.77 10.70
N ARG A 416 -21.43 27.28 11.86
CA ARG A 416 -20.50 27.94 12.81
C ARG A 416 -19.50 26.91 13.39
N VAL A 417 -19.97 25.71 13.75
CA VAL A 417 -19.13 24.63 14.28
C VAL A 417 -18.18 24.14 13.18
N ASP A 418 -18.69 24.00 11.97
CA ASP A 418 -17.89 23.55 10.84
C ASP A 418 -16.85 24.60 10.44
N ALA A 419 -17.20 25.88 10.36
CA ALA A 419 -16.26 26.96 10.09
C ALA A 419 -15.14 27.04 11.15
N LYS A 420 -15.49 26.84 12.44
CA LYS A 420 -14.52 26.79 13.54
C LYS A 420 -13.55 25.59 13.35
N PHE A 421 -14.06 24.41 12.99
CA PHE A 421 -13.23 23.24 12.71
C PHE A 421 -12.25 23.52 11.55
N ARG A 422 -12.75 23.99 10.39
CA ARG A 422 -11.92 24.32 9.22
C ARG A 422 -10.84 25.35 9.52
N LYS A 423 -11.15 26.36 10.34
CA LYS A 423 -10.17 27.36 10.78
C LYS A 423 -9.09 26.76 11.70
N ALA A 424 -9.47 25.87 12.60
CA ALA A 424 -8.54 25.23 13.55
C ALA A 424 -7.68 24.13 12.91
N PHE A 425 -8.22 23.44 11.91
CA PHE A 425 -7.60 22.31 11.23
C PHE A 425 -7.69 22.50 9.72
N PRO A 426 -6.92 23.44 9.14
CA PRO A 426 -6.94 23.68 7.71
C PRO A 426 -6.38 22.46 6.97
N PHE A 427 -7.08 22.05 5.92
CA PHE A 427 -6.63 21.00 5.01
C PHE A 427 -6.80 21.47 3.58
N THR A 428 -5.75 21.30 2.78
CA THR A 428 -5.78 21.53 1.34
C THR A 428 -5.28 20.27 0.65
N ALA A 429 -6.16 19.66 -0.14
CA ALA A 429 -5.78 18.53 -0.97
C ALA A 429 -4.81 18.99 -2.07
N ILE A 430 -3.85 18.15 -2.38
CA ILE A 430 -2.95 18.36 -3.53
C ILE A 430 -3.64 17.73 -4.74
N ASP A 431 -3.97 18.53 -5.74
CA ASP A 431 -4.70 18.05 -6.91
C ASP A 431 -3.96 16.94 -7.65
N ASN A 432 -2.65 17.09 -7.79
CA ASN A 432 -1.80 16.10 -8.44
C ASN A 432 -0.52 15.84 -7.61
N PRO A 433 -0.54 14.88 -6.66
CA PRO A 433 0.61 14.59 -5.82
C PRO A 433 1.84 14.09 -6.61
N HIS A 434 1.64 13.52 -7.80
CA HIS A 434 2.73 13.02 -8.63
C HIS A 434 3.45 14.13 -9.43
N GLU A 435 2.87 15.33 -9.54
CA GLU A 435 3.54 16.51 -10.11
C GLU A 435 4.40 17.28 -9.09
N MET A 436 4.33 16.90 -7.82
CA MET A 436 5.11 17.56 -6.78
C MET A 436 6.60 17.42 -7.02
N ARG A 437 7.35 18.47 -6.68
CA ARG A 437 8.81 18.39 -6.66
C ARG A 437 9.24 17.38 -5.59
N PRO A 438 10.16 16.46 -5.91
CA PRO A 438 10.65 15.52 -4.92
C PRO A 438 11.35 16.27 -3.77
N PRO A 439 11.26 15.77 -2.54
CA PRO A 439 12.03 16.32 -1.43
C PRO A 439 13.54 16.33 -1.74
N SER A 440 14.25 17.31 -1.26
CA SER A 440 15.72 17.39 -1.46
C SER A 440 16.42 16.12 -0.97
N LEU A 441 17.54 15.77 -1.58
CA LEU A 441 18.31 14.59 -1.17
C LEU A 441 18.75 14.70 0.30
N ALA A 442 19.16 15.89 0.73
CA ALA A 442 19.55 16.15 2.12
C ALA A 442 18.40 15.85 3.09
N TRP A 443 17.18 16.31 2.78
CA TRP A 443 15.97 16.03 3.57
C TRP A 443 15.65 14.53 3.63
N ARG A 444 15.75 13.83 2.49
CA ARG A 444 15.52 12.38 2.41
C ARG A 444 16.51 11.58 3.24
N LEU A 445 17.79 11.95 3.19
CA LEU A 445 18.84 11.31 3.99
C LEU A 445 18.69 11.59 5.47
N ALA A 446 18.36 12.83 5.87
CA ALA A 446 18.06 13.18 7.25
C ALA A 446 16.86 12.39 7.78
N ARG A 447 15.79 12.28 7.02
CA ARG A 447 14.61 11.48 7.39
C ARG A 447 14.94 9.98 7.53
N ALA A 448 15.79 9.43 6.64
CA ALA A 448 16.24 8.04 6.73
C ALA A 448 17.12 7.79 7.97
N ALA A 449 17.98 8.74 8.32
CA ALA A 449 18.81 8.67 9.53
C ALA A 449 17.96 8.71 10.81
N VAL A 450 16.98 9.61 10.88
CA VAL A 450 16.02 9.71 11.99
C VAL A 450 15.24 8.40 12.17
N ARG A 451 14.80 7.77 11.07
CA ARG A 451 14.14 6.46 11.11
C ARG A 451 15.05 5.36 11.66
N ARG A 452 16.31 5.30 11.19
CA ARG A 452 17.28 4.29 11.66
C ARG A 452 17.62 4.45 13.14
N ALA A 453 17.64 5.68 13.64
CA ALA A 453 17.92 5.99 15.03
C ALA A 453 16.71 5.82 15.97
N GLY A 454 15.54 5.44 15.46
CA GLY A 454 14.31 5.37 16.27
C GLY A 454 13.81 6.72 16.80
N LEU A 455 14.37 7.82 16.30
CA LEU A 455 14.14 9.19 16.80
C LEU A 455 12.96 9.90 16.12
N GLU A 456 12.10 9.19 15.38
CA GLU A 456 10.98 9.81 14.66
C GLU A 456 10.05 10.61 15.57
N GLY A 457 9.81 10.13 16.78
CA GLY A 457 8.99 10.85 17.77
C GLY A 457 9.63 12.15 18.25
N LEU A 458 10.96 12.19 18.42
CA LEU A 458 11.70 13.38 18.84
C LEU A 458 11.80 14.41 17.70
N ALA A 459 12.13 13.95 16.49
CA ALA A 459 12.24 14.83 15.31
C ALA A 459 10.91 15.50 14.98
N ARG A 460 9.78 14.80 15.12
CA ARG A 460 8.43 15.38 14.91
C ARG A 460 8.06 16.42 15.96
N ARG A 461 8.59 16.32 17.20
CA ARG A 461 8.40 17.35 18.23
C ARG A 461 9.21 18.62 17.95
N LEU A 462 10.41 18.48 17.37
CA LEU A 462 11.31 19.61 17.05
C LEU A 462 10.87 20.38 15.79
N LEU A 463 10.27 19.72 14.81
CA LEU A 463 9.79 20.36 13.58
C LEU A 463 8.43 21.08 13.75
N ARG A 464 7.85 21.07 14.95
CA ARG A 464 6.58 21.77 15.30
C ARG A 464 6.82 23.04 16.12
N ARG A 465 8.05 23.46 16.33
CA ARG A 465 8.43 24.78 16.83
C ARG A 465 8.88 25.67 15.67
#